data_8dcad661a7aba9715aa9b25d28f0abea
#
_entry.id   8dcad661a7aba9715aa9b25d28f0abea
#
_cell.length_a   1.000
_cell.length_b   1.000
_cell.length_c   1.000
_cell.angle_alpha   90.00
_cell.angle_beta   90.00
_cell.angle_gamma   90.00
#
_symmetry.space_group_name_H-M   'P 1'
#
loop_
_entity.id
_entity.type
_entity.pdbx_description
1 polymer ?
#
loop_
_entity_poly.entity_id
_entity_poly.type
_entity_poly.pdbx_seq_one_letter_code
_entity_poly.pdbx_strand_id
1 'polypeptide(L)'
;MKTRFNVLACALLSVVFLTSCEKDDDLHVSDVPGVVMDSFVAKFPNASRTEWEKKGNYVVADFWQDGVAVNVWYASDGEWLMTEYDLGVNLSALPQAVQTALQDGQYGTWRVDDIDKFERPNDVFYLIDVETQGQQDRNLYFAPGGQLLKDEVDRENDDVTPDIAF
;
A
#
# COMPACT_ATOMS: atom_id res chain seq x y z
N MET A 1 11.45 -4.37 -72.95
CA MET A 1 11.69 -3.61 -71.68
C MET A 1 11.13 -4.41 -70.52
N LYS A 2 12.00 -5.02 -69.71
CA LYS A 2 11.61 -5.85 -68.58
C LYS A 2 11.91 -5.07 -67.30
N THR A 3 10.86 -4.60 -66.63
CA THR A 3 10.96 -3.89 -65.35
C THR A 3 11.03 -4.94 -64.24
N ARG A 4 12.13 -4.96 -63.48
CA ARG A 4 12.30 -5.82 -62.32
C ARG A 4 11.78 -5.09 -61.08
N PHE A 5 10.79 -5.67 -60.45
CA PHE A 5 10.26 -5.23 -59.13
C PHE A 5 11.15 -5.80 -58.02
N ASN A 6 11.86 -4.92 -57.33
CA ASN A 6 12.58 -5.28 -56.12
C ASN A 6 11.61 -5.16 -54.94
N VAL A 7 11.26 -6.29 -54.34
CA VAL A 7 10.52 -6.34 -53.10
C VAL A 7 11.50 -6.25 -51.93
N LEU A 8 11.54 -5.11 -51.29
CA LEU A 8 12.30 -4.90 -50.07
C LEU A 8 11.45 -5.40 -48.87
N ALA A 9 11.82 -6.55 -48.32
CA ALA A 9 11.19 -7.09 -47.14
C ALA A 9 11.70 -6.35 -45.88
N CYS A 10 10.92 -5.42 -45.35
CA CYS A 10 11.18 -4.84 -44.04
C CYS A 10 10.73 -5.86 -42.95
N ALA A 11 11.71 -6.49 -42.33
CA ALA A 11 11.50 -7.27 -41.12
C ALA A 11 11.29 -6.30 -39.94
N LEU A 12 10.02 -6.11 -39.54
CA LEU A 12 9.68 -5.41 -38.31
C LEU A 12 10.00 -6.34 -37.11
N LEU A 13 11.10 -6.02 -36.43
CA LEU A 13 11.46 -6.63 -35.15
C LEU A 13 10.51 -6.04 -34.07
N SER A 14 9.43 -6.74 -33.81
CA SER A 14 8.53 -6.40 -32.69
C SER A 14 9.25 -6.76 -31.38
N VAL A 15 9.83 -5.75 -30.72
CA VAL A 15 10.31 -5.88 -29.34
C VAL A 15 9.07 -5.90 -28.45
N VAL A 16 8.70 -7.09 -28.01
CA VAL A 16 7.69 -7.25 -26.96
C VAL A 16 8.35 -6.87 -25.64
N PHE A 17 8.08 -5.66 -25.15
CA PHE A 17 8.33 -5.33 -23.76
C PHE A 17 7.33 -6.13 -22.92
N LEU A 18 7.81 -7.19 -22.30
CA LEU A 18 7.11 -7.84 -21.21
C LEU A 18 7.20 -6.87 -20.01
N THR A 19 6.24 -5.98 -19.88
CA THR A 19 5.97 -5.34 -18.61
C THR A 19 5.43 -6.45 -17.71
N SER A 20 6.28 -6.96 -16.82
CA SER A 20 5.83 -7.76 -15.69
C SER A 20 5.04 -6.80 -14.80
N CYS A 21 3.72 -6.76 -14.95
CA CYS A 21 2.86 -6.39 -13.83
C CYS A 21 3.10 -7.46 -12.77
N GLU A 22 3.69 -7.12 -11.64
CA GLU A 22 3.53 -7.93 -10.44
C GLU A 22 2.01 -7.91 -10.17
N LYS A 23 1.37 -9.02 -10.48
CA LYS A 23 0.01 -9.25 -10.06
C LYS A 23 0.08 -9.66 -8.61
N ASP A 24 -0.68 -8.96 -7.76
CA ASP A 24 -1.05 -9.51 -6.47
C ASP A 24 -1.77 -10.82 -6.76
N ASP A 25 -1.24 -11.92 -6.26
CA ASP A 25 -1.80 -13.25 -6.50
C ASP A 25 -2.64 -13.63 -5.28
N ASP A 26 -3.95 -13.73 -5.46
CA ASP A 26 -4.86 -14.30 -4.44
C ASP A 26 -4.31 -15.65 -3.98
N LEU A 27 -4.11 -15.82 -2.68
CA LEU A 27 -3.69 -17.07 -2.07
C LEU A 27 -4.90 -17.83 -1.53
N HIS A 28 -5.05 -19.08 -1.93
CA HIS A 28 -5.97 -19.95 -1.23
C HIS A 28 -5.44 -20.22 0.18
N VAL A 29 -6.32 -20.26 1.17
CA VAL A 29 -5.93 -20.47 2.59
C VAL A 29 -5.04 -21.70 2.82
N SER A 30 -5.18 -22.74 1.98
CA SER A 30 -4.32 -23.94 2.03
C SER A 30 -2.88 -23.70 1.56
N ASP A 31 -2.63 -22.60 0.86
CA ASP A 31 -1.33 -22.27 0.28
C ASP A 31 -0.55 -21.27 1.17
N VAL A 32 -1.22 -20.75 2.20
CA VAL A 32 -0.59 -19.89 3.22
C VAL A 32 0.38 -20.74 4.05
N PRO A 33 1.65 -20.31 4.24
CA PRO A 33 2.58 -21.03 5.09
C PRO A 33 2.04 -21.22 6.51
N GLY A 34 2.14 -22.42 7.07
CA GLY A 34 1.61 -22.73 8.41
C GLY A 34 2.15 -21.82 9.50
N VAL A 35 3.43 -21.42 9.42
CA VAL A 35 4.06 -20.49 10.36
C VAL A 35 3.46 -19.08 10.28
N VAL A 36 3.03 -18.63 9.10
CA VAL A 36 2.31 -17.35 8.91
C VAL A 36 0.92 -17.45 9.53
N MET A 37 0.21 -18.57 9.28
CA MET A 37 -1.11 -18.81 9.87
C MET A 37 -1.04 -18.83 11.40
N ASP A 38 -0.05 -19.49 11.98
CA ASP A 38 0.14 -19.54 13.44
C ASP A 38 0.40 -18.16 14.02
N SER A 39 1.24 -17.35 13.37
CA SER A 39 1.52 -15.97 13.77
C SER A 39 0.27 -15.07 13.66
N PHE A 40 -0.49 -15.22 12.57
CA PHE A 40 -1.72 -14.48 12.35
C PHE A 40 -2.76 -14.80 13.43
N VAL A 41 -3.07 -16.07 13.67
CA VAL A 41 -4.06 -16.48 14.69
C VAL A 41 -3.64 -16.03 16.09
N ALA A 42 -2.34 -16.07 16.40
CA ALA A 42 -1.82 -15.60 17.69
C ALA A 42 -2.05 -14.09 17.89
N LYS A 43 -1.88 -13.29 16.84
CA LYS A 43 -2.01 -11.82 16.89
C LYS A 43 -3.47 -11.35 16.74
N PHE A 44 -4.26 -12.04 15.90
CA PHE A 44 -5.64 -11.69 15.56
C PHE A 44 -6.61 -12.87 15.78
N PRO A 45 -6.80 -13.32 17.02
CA PRO A 45 -7.60 -14.52 17.33
C PRO A 45 -9.08 -14.40 16.97
N ASN A 46 -9.59 -13.18 16.78
CA ASN A 46 -10.99 -12.90 16.45
C ASN A 46 -11.19 -12.50 14.98
N ALA A 47 -10.15 -12.52 14.17
CA ALA A 47 -10.28 -12.23 12.74
C ALA A 47 -11.21 -13.24 12.07
N SER A 48 -12.04 -12.75 11.17
CA SER A 48 -12.99 -13.58 10.41
C SER A 48 -13.05 -13.12 8.96
N ARG A 49 -13.36 -14.07 8.05
CA ARG A 49 -13.43 -13.78 6.60
C ARG A 49 -12.14 -13.20 6.06
N THR A 50 -11.01 -13.76 6.51
CA THR A 50 -9.69 -13.35 6.05
C THR A 50 -9.48 -13.79 4.61
N GLU A 51 -9.12 -12.84 3.78
CA GLU A 51 -8.60 -13.04 2.42
C GLU A 51 -7.08 -13.01 2.49
N TRP A 52 -6.42 -13.73 1.60
CA TRP A 52 -4.97 -13.85 1.61
C TRP A 52 -4.42 -13.52 0.24
N GLU A 53 -3.35 -12.76 0.22
CA GLU A 53 -2.66 -12.34 -0.99
C GLU A 53 -1.16 -12.57 -0.88
N LYS A 54 -0.53 -12.71 -2.02
CA LYS A 54 0.92 -12.64 -2.14
C LYS A 54 1.31 -11.35 -2.83
N LYS A 55 1.95 -10.45 -2.11
CA LYS A 55 2.49 -9.19 -2.64
C LYS A 55 4.01 -9.25 -2.64
N GLY A 56 4.61 -9.53 -3.81
CA GLY A 56 6.05 -9.73 -3.93
C GLY A 56 6.56 -10.87 -3.04
N ASN A 57 7.37 -10.54 -2.03
CA ASN A 57 7.92 -11.50 -1.07
C ASN A 57 7.08 -11.63 0.22
N TYR A 58 5.98 -10.91 0.32
CA TYR A 58 5.13 -10.87 1.48
C TYR A 58 3.90 -11.75 1.34
N VAL A 59 3.39 -12.21 2.46
CA VAL A 59 2.05 -12.81 2.60
C VAL A 59 1.20 -11.81 3.36
N VAL A 60 0.08 -11.39 2.76
CA VAL A 60 -0.81 -10.36 3.31
C VAL A 60 -2.13 -11.01 3.67
N ALA A 61 -2.63 -10.69 4.85
CA ALA A 61 -3.96 -11.06 5.32
C ALA A 61 -4.82 -9.80 5.33
N ASP A 62 -5.95 -9.82 4.61
CA ASP A 62 -6.96 -8.77 4.59
C ASP A 62 -8.21 -9.25 5.33
N PHE A 63 -8.69 -8.47 6.29
CA PHE A 63 -9.88 -8.78 7.06
C PHE A 63 -10.49 -7.54 7.73
N TRP A 64 -11.67 -7.69 8.27
CA TRP A 64 -12.33 -6.63 9.04
C TRP A 64 -12.24 -6.91 10.54
N GLN A 65 -11.85 -5.88 11.30
CA GLN A 65 -11.86 -5.92 12.75
C GLN A 65 -12.54 -4.66 13.31
N ASP A 66 -13.60 -4.85 14.09
CA ASP A 66 -14.34 -3.76 14.74
C ASP A 66 -14.84 -2.67 13.78
N GLY A 67 -15.11 -3.04 12.51
CA GLY A 67 -15.58 -2.13 11.47
C GLY A 67 -14.49 -1.36 10.74
N VAL A 68 -13.23 -1.72 10.96
CA VAL A 68 -12.04 -1.19 10.28
C VAL A 68 -11.48 -2.27 9.36
N ALA A 69 -11.14 -1.92 8.13
CA ALA A 69 -10.38 -2.80 7.24
C ALA A 69 -8.92 -2.87 7.73
N VAL A 70 -8.36 -4.06 7.74
CA VAL A 70 -7.03 -4.32 8.28
C VAL A 70 -6.24 -5.19 7.34
N ASN A 71 -5.05 -4.74 6.94
CA ASN A 71 -4.07 -5.50 6.18
C ASN A 71 -2.87 -5.84 7.05
N VAL A 72 -2.47 -7.10 7.08
CA VAL A 72 -1.34 -7.56 7.90
C VAL A 72 -0.31 -8.25 7.04
N TRP A 73 0.90 -7.75 7.09
CA TRP A 73 2.01 -8.16 6.25
C TRP A 73 2.95 -9.08 7.03
N TYR A 74 3.27 -10.22 6.44
CA TYR A 74 4.19 -11.22 7.01
C TYR A 74 5.31 -11.55 6.02
N ALA A 75 6.49 -11.84 6.55
CA ALA A 75 7.49 -12.59 5.82
C ALA A 75 7.07 -14.06 5.71
N SER A 76 7.59 -14.79 4.74
CA SER A 76 7.24 -16.19 4.48
C SER A 76 7.61 -17.16 5.63
N ASP A 77 8.49 -16.74 6.54
CA ASP A 77 8.88 -17.48 7.77
C ASP A 77 7.96 -17.19 8.97
N GLY A 78 6.93 -16.35 8.79
CA GLY A 78 5.94 -16.01 9.80
C GLY A 78 6.30 -14.79 10.65
N GLU A 79 7.39 -14.07 10.36
CA GLU A 79 7.68 -12.78 11.00
C GLU A 79 6.61 -11.76 10.64
N TRP A 80 5.99 -11.14 11.66
CA TRP A 80 5.11 -10.00 11.48
C TRP A 80 5.92 -8.74 11.14
N LEU A 81 5.58 -8.11 10.03
CA LEU A 81 6.32 -6.95 9.52
C LEU A 81 5.54 -5.65 9.67
N MET A 82 4.25 -5.66 9.38
CA MET A 82 3.42 -4.45 9.39
C MET A 82 1.94 -4.79 9.54
N THR A 83 1.19 -3.89 10.14
CA THR A 83 -0.28 -3.86 10.11
C THR A 83 -0.72 -2.48 9.67
N GLU A 84 -1.61 -2.45 8.72
CA GLU A 84 -2.30 -1.27 8.21
C GLU A 84 -3.75 -1.28 8.68
N TYR A 85 -4.25 -0.13 9.09
CA TYR A 85 -5.64 0.09 9.49
C TYR A 85 -6.20 1.25 8.68
N ASP A 86 -7.20 0.98 7.86
CA ASP A 86 -7.98 1.99 7.15
C ASP A 86 -8.85 2.76 8.16
N LEU A 87 -8.56 4.02 8.37
CA LEU A 87 -9.31 4.90 9.27
C LEU A 87 -10.32 5.76 8.50
N GLY A 88 -10.37 5.62 7.16
CA GLY A 88 -11.16 6.46 6.27
C GLY A 88 -10.82 7.94 6.44
N VAL A 89 -11.79 8.81 6.32
CA VAL A 89 -11.59 10.26 6.45
C VAL A 89 -11.75 10.79 7.89
N ASN A 90 -11.61 9.92 8.88
CA ASN A 90 -11.87 10.26 10.28
C ASN A 90 -10.66 10.94 10.95
N LEU A 91 -10.51 12.24 10.79
CA LEU A 91 -9.45 13.03 11.43
C LEU A 91 -9.39 12.85 12.96
N SER A 92 -10.51 12.55 13.63
CA SER A 92 -10.51 12.37 15.10
C SER A 92 -9.83 11.07 15.54
N ALA A 93 -9.58 10.13 14.63
CA ALA A 93 -8.80 8.93 14.90
C ALA A 93 -7.28 9.20 14.96
N LEU A 94 -6.82 10.33 14.41
CA LEU A 94 -5.42 10.74 14.47
C LEU A 94 -5.04 11.28 15.86
N PRO A 95 -3.77 11.11 16.29
CA PRO A 95 -3.25 11.83 17.44
C PRO A 95 -3.40 13.35 17.28
N GLN A 96 -3.68 14.05 18.37
CA GLN A 96 -3.86 15.52 18.35
C GLN A 96 -2.67 16.26 17.71
N ALA A 97 -1.44 15.76 17.93
CA ALA A 97 -0.24 16.36 17.35
C ALA A 97 -0.22 16.27 15.82
N VAL A 98 -0.69 15.15 15.25
CA VAL A 98 -0.81 14.96 13.79
C VAL A 98 -1.91 15.87 13.24
N GLN A 99 -3.08 15.93 13.88
CA GLN A 99 -4.16 16.83 13.48
C GLN A 99 -3.69 18.28 13.43
N THR A 100 -2.98 18.73 14.48
CA THR A 100 -2.43 20.09 14.55
C THR A 100 -1.41 20.34 13.44
N ALA A 101 -0.47 19.40 13.24
CA ALA A 101 0.56 19.52 12.22
C ALA A 101 -0.01 19.57 10.80
N LEU A 102 -1.02 18.76 10.50
CA LEU A 102 -1.73 18.81 9.23
C LEU A 102 -2.44 20.16 9.05
N GLN A 103 -3.20 20.61 10.06
CA GLN A 103 -4.00 21.82 10.01
C GLN A 103 -3.14 23.10 9.86
N ASP A 104 -2.01 23.16 10.56
CA ASP A 104 -1.10 24.31 10.54
C ASP A 104 -0.10 24.24 9.37
N GLY A 105 -0.03 23.09 8.67
CA GLY A 105 0.87 22.84 7.56
C GLY A 105 0.39 23.43 6.23
N GLN A 106 1.21 23.27 5.20
CA GLN A 106 0.92 23.78 3.85
C GLN A 106 -0.31 23.15 3.21
N TYR A 107 -0.74 21.99 3.67
CA TYR A 107 -1.89 21.23 3.17
C TYR A 107 -3.13 21.35 4.05
N GLY A 108 -3.13 22.22 5.07
CA GLY A 108 -4.23 22.35 6.03
C GLY A 108 -5.57 22.80 5.46
N THR A 109 -5.59 23.28 4.21
CA THR A 109 -6.81 23.65 3.47
C THR A 109 -7.21 22.62 2.41
N TRP A 110 -6.40 21.56 2.23
CA TRP A 110 -6.71 20.51 1.28
C TRP A 110 -7.75 19.55 1.87
N ARG A 111 -8.50 18.89 1.03
CA ARG A 111 -9.45 17.86 1.46
C ARG A 111 -8.65 16.59 1.82
N VAL A 112 -8.93 16.02 2.95
CA VAL A 112 -8.46 14.68 3.28
C VAL A 112 -9.32 13.69 2.52
N ASP A 113 -8.69 12.79 1.78
CA ASP A 113 -9.34 11.74 1.00
C ASP A 113 -9.32 10.41 1.72
N ASP A 114 -8.19 10.09 2.35
CA ASP A 114 -8.06 8.89 3.17
C ASP A 114 -7.03 9.05 4.29
N ILE A 115 -7.10 8.17 5.29
CA ILE A 115 -6.18 8.12 6.41
C ILE A 115 -5.93 6.66 6.78
N ASP A 116 -4.66 6.27 6.74
CA ASP A 116 -4.20 4.98 7.23
C ASP A 116 -3.29 5.11 8.43
N LYS A 117 -3.39 4.12 9.31
CA LYS A 117 -2.44 3.93 10.40
C LYS A 117 -1.62 2.68 10.14
N PHE A 118 -0.32 2.82 10.19
CA PHE A 118 0.62 1.72 10.06
C PHE A 118 1.33 1.44 11.38
N GLU A 119 1.40 0.16 11.75
CA GLU A 119 2.16 -0.34 12.88
C GLU A 119 3.24 -1.29 12.38
N ARG A 120 4.49 -1.06 12.77
CA ARG A 120 5.65 -1.95 12.55
C ARG A 120 6.27 -2.35 13.89
N PRO A 121 7.18 -3.32 13.94
CA PRO A 121 7.80 -3.74 15.21
C PRO A 121 8.43 -2.62 16.04
N ASN A 122 8.93 -1.56 15.39
CA ASN A 122 9.71 -0.50 16.05
C ASN A 122 9.09 0.89 15.94
N ASP A 123 8.05 1.09 15.14
CA ASP A 123 7.43 2.39 14.93
C ASP A 123 5.95 2.30 14.56
N VAL A 124 5.32 3.45 14.61
CA VAL A 124 3.97 3.71 14.12
C VAL A 124 4.03 4.97 13.29
N PHE A 125 3.32 4.99 12.18
CA PHE A 125 3.14 6.20 11.39
C PHE A 125 1.71 6.26 10.81
N TYR A 126 1.36 7.42 10.29
CA TYR A 126 0.09 7.69 9.65
C TYR A 126 0.35 8.19 8.25
N LEU A 127 -0.37 7.65 7.28
CA LEU A 127 -0.49 8.18 5.93
C LEU A 127 -1.79 8.98 5.87
N ILE A 128 -1.73 10.16 5.29
CA ILE A 128 -2.89 11.01 5.06
C ILE A 128 -2.86 11.43 3.60
N ASP A 129 -3.85 10.99 2.85
CA ASP A 129 -4.03 11.38 1.47
C ASP A 129 -4.81 12.68 1.42
N VAL A 130 -4.25 13.65 0.71
CA VAL A 130 -4.86 14.97 0.59
C VAL A 130 -4.95 15.41 -0.85
N GLU A 131 -6.08 16.01 -1.22
CA GLU A 131 -6.34 16.49 -2.55
C GLU A 131 -6.80 17.93 -2.61
N THR A 132 -6.57 18.59 -3.73
CA THR A 132 -7.14 19.91 -4.04
C THR A 132 -7.26 20.12 -5.54
N GLN A 133 -8.22 20.95 -5.94
CA GLN A 133 -8.50 21.16 -7.35
C GLN A 133 -7.31 21.75 -8.11
N GLY A 134 -6.91 21.10 -9.19
CA GLY A 134 -5.88 21.56 -10.12
C GLY A 134 -4.44 21.35 -9.69
N GLN A 135 -4.22 20.56 -8.65
CA GLN A 135 -2.90 20.09 -8.23
C GLN A 135 -2.87 18.55 -8.19
N GLN A 136 -1.68 17.98 -8.07
CA GLN A 136 -1.52 16.54 -7.86
C GLN A 136 -1.80 16.22 -6.40
N ASP A 137 -2.49 15.12 -6.15
CA ASP A 137 -2.77 14.60 -4.83
C ASP A 137 -1.49 14.22 -4.11
N ARG A 138 -1.51 14.25 -2.78
CA ARG A 138 -0.31 14.11 -1.96
C ARG A 138 -0.51 13.09 -0.86
N ASN A 139 0.51 12.24 -0.71
CA ASN A 139 0.66 11.30 0.39
C ASN A 139 1.56 11.90 1.46
N LEU A 140 1.00 12.14 2.64
CA LEU A 140 1.67 12.77 3.77
C LEU A 140 1.88 11.75 4.90
N TYR A 141 3.13 11.43 5.18
CA TYR A 141 3.49 10.47 6.24
C TYR A 141 3.86 11.22 7.51
N PHE A 142 3.17 10.92 8.61
CA PHE A 142 3.40 11.55 9.91
C PHE A 142 3.80 10.57 10.99
N ALA A 143 4.79 10.92 11.80
CA ALA A 143 4.98 10.26 13.09
C ALA A 143 3.85 10.64 14.06
N PRO A 144 3.54 9.82 15.10
CA PRO A 144 2.49 10.12 16.08
C PRO A 144 2.65 11.45 16.80
N GLY A 145 3.89 11.97 16.90
CA GLY A 145 4.22 13.26 17.47
C GLY A 145 3.95 14.47 16.55
N GLY A 146 3.41 14.26 15.35
CA GLY A 146 3.11 15.32 14.38
C GLY A 146 4.28 15.72 13.48
N GLN A 147 5.40 15.03 13.55
CA GLN A 147 6.50 15.25 12.61
C GLN A 147 6.11 14.72 11.23
N LEU A 148 6.17 15.55 10.19
CA LEU A 148 6.08 15.11 8.80
C LEU A 148 7.36 14.36 8.44
N LEU A 149 7.21 13.07 8.10
CA LEU A 149 8.31 12.17 7.77
C LEU A 149 8.61 12.19 6.27
N LYS A 150 7.54 12.19 5.47
CA LYS A 150 7.62 12.16 4.00
C LYS A 150 6.43 12.90 3.41
N ASP A 151 6.63 13.53 2.27
CA ASP A 151 5.63 14.18 1.43
C ASP A 151 5.93 13.82 -0.02
N GLU A 152 5.02 13.12 -0.66
CA GLU A 152 5.18 12.70 -2.05
C GLU A 152 3.88 12.85 -2.85
N VAL A 153 4.01 12.84 -4.16
CA VAL A 153 2.85 12.79 -5.05
C VAL A 153 2.19 11.44 -4.89
N ASP A 154 0.88 11.44 -4.67
CA ASP A 154 0.12 10.21 -4.72
C ASP A 154 0.20 9.60 -6.13
N ARG A 155 0.44 8.31 -6.18
CA ARG A 155 0.45 7.51 -7.40
C ARG A 155 -0.52 6.36 -7.21
N GLU A 156 -1.63 6.45 -7.90
CA GLU A 156 -2.59 5.35 -7.94
C GLU A 156 -1.85 4.01 -8.09
N ASN A 157 -2.04 3.08 -7.15
CA ASN A 157 -1.48 1.73 -7.08
C ASN A 157 -0.08 1.57 -6.43
N ASP A 158 0.40 2.53 -5.69
CA ASP A 158 1.63 2.35 -4.91
C ASP A 158 1.25 1.92 -3.47
N ASP A 159 1.15 0.60 -3.22
CA ASP A 159 0.97 0.08 -1.85
C ASP A 159 2.12 0.50 -0.94
N VAL A 160 1.81 0.87 0.29
CA VAL A 160 2.82 1.06 1.33
C VAL A 160 3.32 -0.32 1.79
N THR A 161 4.60 -0.58 1.55
CA THR A 161 5.22 -1.87 1.90
C THR A 161 6.02 -1.79 3.21
N PRO A 162 6.27 -2.93 3.90
CA PRO A 162 7.01 -2.93 5.18
C PRO A 162 8.40 -2.32 5.14
N ASP A 163 9.04 -2.24 3.98
CA ASP A 163 10.37 -1.69 3.77
C ASP A 163 10.41 -0.18 3.46
N ILE A 164 9.26 0.51 3.54
CA ILE A 164 9.23 1.98 3.40
C ILE A 164 10.19 2.64 4.39
N ALA A 165 11.01 3.57 3.90
CA ALA A 165 11.97 4.32 4.69
C ALA A 165 11.62 5.83 4.73
N PHE A 166 11.91 6.46 5.84
CA PHE A 166 11.72 7.89 6.11
C PHE A 166 13.01 8.58 6.43
#